data_2048c3b5cd12c79d9b80c8c98430cd43
#
_entry.id   2048c3b5cd12c79d9b80c8c98430cd43
#
_cell.length_a   1.000
_cell.length_b   1.000
_cell.length_c   1.000
_cell.angle_alpha   90.00
_cell.angle_beta   90.00
_cell.angle_gamma   90.00
#
_symmetry.space_group_name_H-M   'P 1'
#
loop_
_entity.id
_entity.type
_entity.pdbx_description
1 polymer ?
#
loop_
_entity_poly.entity_id
_entity_poly.type
_entity_poly.pdbx_seq_one_letter_code
_entity_poly.pdbx_strand_id
1 'polypeptide(L)'
;PFQIANALGINVMDDCENLGSLKGMYCIVKRNRFIFLNKDLSPQMKRIVCAHEIGHDRLHRALAKNHGLQEFVLYDMATKPEYEANIVAAEILLDSDEILEYIYDYGYTSEQIARAMHTDINLVALKIAHLAETGHKLRRMEYRSSFLK
;
A
#
# COMPACT_ATOMS: atom_id res chain seq x y z
N PRO A 1 -7.86 -5.05 3.89
CA PRO A 1 -6.63 -5.79 3.53
C PRO A 1 -6.40 -7.01 4.43
N PHE A 2 -6.70 -6.96 5.74
CA PHE A 2 -6.49 -8.09 6.66
C PHE A 2 -7.26 -9.36 6.24
N GLN A 3 -8.51 -9.22 5.83
CA GLN A 3 -9.30 -10.33 5.30
C GLN A 3 -8.71 -10.89 4.00
N ILE A 4 -8.19 -10.01 3.14
CA ILE A 4 -7.53 -10.41 1.89
C ILE A 4 -6.24 -11.19 2.22
N ALA A 5 -5.41 -10.69 3.13
CA ALA A 5 -4.20 -11.38 3.58
C ALA A 5 -4.53 -12.78 4.12
N ASN A 6 -5.54 -12.88 4.99
CA ASN A 6 -6.00 -14.16 5.54
C ASN A 6 -6.48 -15.12 4.44
N ALA A 7 -7.30 -14.64 3.51
CA ALA A 7 -7.78 -15.45 2.38
C ALA A 7 -6.63 -15.93 1.47
N LEU A 8 -5.55 -15.16 1.38
CA LEU A 8 -4.33 -15.53 0.66
C LEU A 8 -3.42 -16.48 1.46
N GLY A 9 -3.75 -16.78 2.72
CA GLY A 9 -2.93 -17.59 3.60
C GLY A 9 -1.65 -16.87 4.07
N ILE A 10 -1.72 -15.55 4.26
CA ILE A 10 -0.65 -14.72 4.80
C ILE A 10 -0.96 -14.46 6.28
N ASN A 11 0.01 -14.74 7.15
CA ASN A 11 -0.11 -14.46 8.58
C ASN A 11 0.23 -12.99 8.83
N VAL A 12 -0.71 -12.23 9.37
CA VAL A 12 -0.49 -10.81 9.72
C VAL A 12 -0.25 -10.68 11.22
N MET A 13 0.89 -10.08 11.58
CA MET A 13 1.29 -9.74 12.94
C MET A 13 1.24 -8.21 13.07
N ASP A 14 0.21 -7.69 13.72
CA ASP A 14 -0.13 -6.25 13.71
C ASP A 14 0.34 -5.48 14.96
N ASP A 15 1.12 -6.11 15.83
CA ASP A 15 1.62 -5.57 17.09
C ASP A 15 3.15 -5.72 17.27
N CYS A 16 3.90 -5.73 16.16
CA CYS A 16 5.35 -5.94 16.20
C CYS A 16 6.10 -4.78 16.85
N GLU A 17 6.89 -5.10 17.87
CA GLU A 17 7.67 -4.12 18.64
C GLU A 17 9.05 -3.82 18.05
N ASN A 18 9.62 -4.77 17.30
CA ASN A 18 11.04 -4.75 16.91
C ASN A 18 11.29 -4.32 15.46
N LEU A 19 10.37 -3.56 14.87
CA LEU A 19 10.54 -3.06 13.50
C LEU A 19 11.34 -1.76 13.41
N GLY A 20 11.75 -1.17 14.53
CA GLY A 20 12.47 0.10 14.55
C GLY A 20 11.68 1.21 13.84
N SER A 21 12.30 1.85 12.85
CA SER A 21 11.64 2.90 12.05
C SER A 21 10.75 2.38 10.92
N LEU A 22 10.71 1.06 10.71
CA LEU A 22 9.90 0.47 9.66
C LEU A 22 8.43 0.47 10.00
N LYS A 23 7.60 0.73 9.01
CA LYS A 23 6.15 0.63 9.16
C LYS A 23 5.64 -0.80 9.03
N GLY A 24 6.21 -1.58 8.12
CA GLY A 24 5.87 -2.97 7.91
C GLY A 24 6.98 -3.75 7.23
N MET A 25 6.76 -5.05 7.11
CA MET A 25 7.68 -5.95 6.44
C MET A 25 6.95 -7.21 5.97
N TYR A 26 7.14 -7.57 4.71
CA TYR A 26 6.75 -8.87 4.19
C TYR A 26 7.94 -9.85 4.20
N CYS A 27 7.71 -11.08 4.64
CA CYS A 27 8.75 -12.11 4.58
C CYS A 27 8.18 -13.53 4.44
N ILE A 28 9.06 -14.46 4.02
CA ILE A 28 8.77 -15.88 3.92
C ILE A 28 9.72 -16.65 4.85
N VAL A 29 9.16 -17.31 5.84
CA VAL A 29 9.91 -18.13 6.81
C VAL A 29 9.41 -19.57 6.76
N LYS A 30 10.29 -20.53 6.46
CA LYS A 30 9.94 -21.96 6.38
C LYS A 30 8.67 -22.23 5.55
N ARG A 31 8.58 -21.60 4.39
CA ARG A 31 7.44 -21.66 3.45
C ARG A 31 6.15 -20.96 3.93
N ASN A 32 6.11 -20.41 5.14
CA ASN A 32 5.00 -19.59 5.61
C ASN A 32 5.25 -18.13 5.27
N ARG A 33 4.18 -17.42 4.93
CA ARG A 33 4.20 -16.00 4.55
C ARG A 33 3.70 -15.16 5.71
N PHE A 34 4.42 -14.07 5.97
CA PHE A 34 4.13 -13.17 7.07
C PHE A 34 4.14 -11.73 6.60
N ILE A 35 3.24 -10.94 7.15
CA ILE A 35 3.26 -9.48 7.14
C ILE A 35 3.39 -9.03 8.58
N PHE A 36 4.45 -8.31 8.90
CA PHE A 36 4.65 -7.69 10.20
C PHE A 36 4.32 -6.21 10.10
N LEU A 37 3.51 -5.68 11.02
CA LEU A 37 3.14 -4.28 11.10
C LEU A 37 3.63 -3.70 12.42
N ASN A 38 4.20 -2.49 12.36
CA ASN A 38 4.66 -1.80 13.54
C ASN A 38 3.48 -1.47 14.46
N LYS A 39 3.62 -1.80 15.76
CA LYS A 39 2.60 -1.58 16.76
C LYS A 39 2.16 -0.12 16.89
N ASP A 40 3.09 0.82 16.67
CA ASP A 40 2.89 2.26 16.87
C ASP A 40 2.12 2.94 15.73
N LEU A 41 1.79 2.21 14.67
CA LEU A 41 0.99 2.74 13.58
C LEU A 41 -0.48 2.94 13.97
N SER A 42 -1.08 4.03 13.48
CA SER A 42 -2.52 4.22 13.55
C SER A 42 -3.27 3.08 12.81
N PRO A 43 -4.52 2.78 13.17
CA PRO A 43 -5.31 1.76 12.46
C PRO A 43 -5.41 2.03 10.96
N GLN A 44 -5.52 3.29 10.56
CA GLN A 44 -5.52 3.71 9.16
C GLN A 44 -4.20 3.34 8.47
N MET A 45 -3.07 3.67 9.10
CA MET A 45 -1.75 3.37 8.52
C MET A 45 -1.47 1.86 8.48
N LYS A 46 -1.90 1.10 9.49
CA LYS A 46 -1.83 -0.38 9.46
C LYS A 46 -2.56 -0.96 8.26
N ARG A 47 -3.72 -0.43 7.89
CA ARG A 47 -4.45 -0.85 6.69
C ARG A 47 -3.65 -0.58 5.41
N ILE A 48 -3.07 0.61 5.28
CA ILE A 48 -2.28 1.00 4.10
C ILE A 48 -1.05 0.12 3.97
N VAL A 49 -0.30 -0.03 5.04
CA VAL A 49 0.93 -0.85 5.05
C VAL A 49 0.60 -2.32 4.78
N CYS A 50 -0.46 -2.87 5.39
CA CYS A 50 -0.88 -4.24 5.12
C CYS A 50 -1.21 -4.46 3.63
N ALA A 51 -1.92 -3.52 3.00
CA ALA A 51 -2.25 -3.59 1.58
C ALA A 51 -1.00 -3.51 0.69
N HIS A 52 -0.02 -2.67 1.07
CA HIS A 52 1.27 -2.56 0.40
C HIS A 52 2.06 -3.87 0.48
N GLU A 53 2.14 -4.48 1.65
CA GLU A 53 2.86 -5.76 1.83
C GLU A 53 2.17 -6.93 1.10
N ILE A 54 0.85 -6.89 0.93
CA ILE A 54 0.14 -7.81 0.03
C ILE A 54 0.63 -7.62 -1.42
N GLY A 55 0.90 -6.39 -1.84
CA GLY A 55 1.50 -6.09 -3.15
C GLY A 55 2.84 -6.82 -3.34
N HIS A 56 3.71 -6.79 -2.34
CA HIS A 56 4.96 -7.56 -2.37
C HIS A 56 4.73 -9.07 -2.41
N ASP A 57 3.76 -9.60 -1.65
CA ASP A 57 3.42 -11.02 -1.75
C ASP A 57 2.98 -11.40 -3.17
N ARG A 58 2.21 -10.57 -3.83
CA ARG A 58 1.63 -10.90 -5.14
C ARG A 58 2.61 -10.75 -6.29
N LEU A 59 3.40 -9.69 -6.28
CA LEU A 59 4.25 -9.31 -7.41
C LEU A 59 5.73 -9.63 -7.21
N HIS A 60 6.22 -9.65 -5.96
CA HIS A 60 7.65 -9.68 -5.66
C HIS A 60 8.07 -10.90 -4.83
N ARG A 61 7.24 -11.93 -4.76
CA ARG A 61 7.52 -13.13 -3.95
C ARG A 61 8.85 -13.80 -4.28
N ALA A 62 9.27 -13.77 -5.54
CA ALA A 62 10.55 -14.33 -5.95
C ALA A 62 11.75 -13.58 -5.33
N LEU A 63 11.64 -12.26 -5.16
CA LEU A 63 12.65 -11.45 -4.49
C LEU A 63 12.73 -11.81 -3.01
N ALA A 64 11.56 -12.05 -2.36
CA ALA A 64 11.48 -12.46 -0.97
C ALA A 64 12.17 -13.78 -0.65
N LYS A 65 12.25 -14.68 -1.61
CA LYS A 65 12.90 -15.99 -1.43
C LYS A 65 14.42 -15.93 -1.55
N ASN A 66 14.95 -14.97 -2.29
CA ASN A 66 16.37 -14.90 -2.64
C ASN A 66 17.18 -14.03 -1.67
N HIS A 67 16.51 -13.19 -0.89
CA HIS A 67 17.13 -12.31 0.08
C HIS A 67 16.71 -12.73 1.49
N GLY A 68 17.68 -12.86 2.38
CA GLY A 68 17.40 -13.15 3.80
C GLY A 68 16.57 -12.04 4.45
N LEU A 69 15.98 -12.33 5.59
CA LEU A 69 15.06 -11.51 6.39
C LEU A 69 15.43 -10.01 6.55
N GLN A 70 16.68 -9.63 6.30
CA GLN A 70 17.17 -8.27 6.53
C GLN A 70 17.10 -7.33 5.32
N GLU A 71 16.96 -7.84 4.10
CA GLU A 71 17.07 -7.01 2.88
C GLU A 71 15.72 -6.54 2.34
N PHE A 72 14.62 -7.13 2.78
CA PHE A 72 13.26 -6.74 2.37
C PHE A 72 12.78 -5.38 2.91
N VAL A 73 13.56 -4.83 3.75
CA VAL A 73 13.28 -3.65 4.55
C VAL A 73 13.54 -2.34 3.83
N LEU A 74 14.21 -2.36 2.69
CA LEU A 74 14.87 -1.18 2.12
C LEU A 74 14.39 -0.82 0.71
N TYR A 75 13.16 -1.13 0.36
CA TYR A 75 12.65 -0.63 -0.91
C TYR A 75 12.33 0.86 -0.79
N ASP A 76 13.07 1.64 -1.54
CA ASP A 76 12.75 3.04 -1.79
C ASP A 76 11.55 3.11 -2.76
N MET A 77 10.57 3.98 -2.47
CA MET A 77 9.46 4.28 -3.37
C MET A 77 9.91 4.70 -4.78
N ALA A 78 11.17 5.06 -4.94
CA ALA A 78 11.79 5.32 -6.23
C ALA A 78 12.03 4.05 -7.05
N THR A 79 11.97 2.85 -6.43
CA THR A 79 12.15 1.59 -7.13
C THR A 79 10.83 1.08 -7.73
N LYS A 80 10.95 0.34 -8.84
CA LYS A 80 9.79 -0.27 -9.50
C LYS A 80 8.97 -1.18 -8.57
N PRO A 81 9.56 -2.08 -7.76
CA PRO A 81 8.81 -2.92 -6.84
C PRO A 81 7.98 -2.13 -5.82
N GLU A 82 8.53 -1.06 -5.27
CA GLU A 82 7.80 -0.21 -4.33
C GLU A 82 6.62 0.51 -4.98
N TYR A 83 6.84 1.06 -6.17
CA TYR A 83 5.77 1.68 -6.95
C TYR A 83 4.64 0.69 -7.23
N GLU A 84 4.97 -0.52 -7.70
CA GLU A 84 3.99 -1.58 -7.99
C GLU A 84 3.23 -2.03 -6.73
N ALA A 85 3.90 -2.17 -5.60
CA ALA A 85 3.26 -2.51 -4.32
C ALA A 85 2.28 -1.41 -3.86
N ASN A 86 2.64 -0.14 -4.06
CA ASN A 86 1.76 0.99 -3.75
C ASN A 86 0.54 1.07 -4.68
N ILE A 87 0.69 0.73 -5.96
CA ILE A 87 -0.46 0.61 -6.87
C ILE A 87 -1.41 -0.49 -6.38
N VAL A 88 -0.89 -1.65 -5.98
CA VAL A 88 -1.74 -2.71 -5.41
C VAL A 88 -2.44 -2.24 -4.14
N ALA A 89 -1.76 -1.51 -3.27
CA ALA A 89 -2.38 -0.93 -2.06
C ALA A 89 -3.52 0.04 -2.41
N ALA A 90 -3.30 0.90 -3.40
CA ALA A 90 -4.31 1.84 -3.88
C ALA A 90 -5.51 1.11 -4.51
N GLU A 91 -5.28 0.04 -5.28
CA GLU A 91 -6.35 -0.78 -5.85
C GLU A 91 -7.17 -1.53 -4.80
N ILE A 92 -6.53 -2.04 -3.74
CA ILE A 92 -7.20 -2.74 -2.63
C ILE A 92 -8.06 -1.79 -1.78
N LEU A 93 -7.58 -0.58 -1.54
CA LEU A 93 -8.15 0.33 -0.55
C LEU A 93 -9.08 1.39 -1.12
N LEU A 94 -8.93 1.72 -2.41
CA LEU A 94 -9.62 2.82 -3.06
C LEU A 94 -10.41 2.30 -4.28
N ASP A 95 -11.72 2.28 -4.15
CA ASP A 95 -12.60 1.95 -5.25
C ASP A 95 -12.51 2.99 -6.37
N SER A 96 -12.33 2.54 -7.61
CA SER A 96 -12.14 3.43 -8.74
C SER A 96 -13.40 4.22 -9.09
N ASP A 97 -14.56 3.59 -9.01
CA ASP A 97 -15.83 4.23 -9.35
C ASP A 97 -16.18 5.29 -8.31
N GLU A 98 -15.94 5.00 -7.03
CA GLU A 98 -16.11 5.95 -5.93
C GLU A 98 -15.18 7.17 -6.08
N ILE A 99 -13.90 6.96 -6.42
CA ILE A 99 -12.95 8.06 -6.71
C ILE A 99 -13.45 8.92 -7.87
N LEU A 100 -13.91 8.30 -8.95
CA LEU A 100 -14.40 9.02 -10.12
C LEU A 100 -15.67 9.82 -9.82
N GLU A 101 -16.59 9.27 -9.01
CA GLU A 101 -17.78 9.97 -8.53
C GLU A 101 -17.39 11.21 -7.72
N TYR A 102 -16.45 11.08 -6.76
CA TYR A 102 -15.97 12.22 -6.00
C TYR A 102 -15.37 13.32 -6.88
N ILE A 103 -14.67 12.95 -7.94
CA ILE A 103 -14.04 13.92 -8.86
C ILE A 103 -15.06 14.58 -9.77
N TYR A 104 -15.90 13.79 -10.45
CA TYR A 104 -16.77 14.29 -11.50
C TYR A 104 -18.09 14.87 -11.00
N ASP A 105 -18.69 14.23 -10.00
CA ASP A 105 -20.02 14.61 -9.53
C ASP A 105 -19.96 15.61 -8.36
N TYR A 106 -18.98 15.46 -7.46
CA TYR A 106 -18.82 16.33 -6.30
C TYR A 106 -17.71 17.37 -6.46
N GLY A 107 -16.81 17.24 -7.44
CA GLY A 107 -15.69 18.14 -7.64
C GLY A 107 -14.69 18.18 -6.48
N TYR A 108 -14.53 17.07 -5.77
CA TYR A 108 -13.66 16.99 -4.59
C TYR A 108 -12.18 17.11 -4.96
N THR A 109 -11.44 17.78 -4.10
CA THR A 109 -9.97 17.76 -4.13
C THR A 109 -9.45 16.44 -3.55
N SER A 110 -8.19 16.10 -3.82
CA SER A 110 -7.57 14.89 -3.25
C SER A 110 -7.60 14.87 -1.71
N GLU A 111 -7.51 16.03 -1.06
CA GLU A 111 -7.65 16.14 0.39
C GLU A 111 -9.06 15.77 0.86
N GLN A 112 -10.08 16.23 0.14
CA GLN A 112 -11.47 15.92 0.46
C GLN A 112 -11.76 14.43 0.24
N ILE A 113 -11.25 13.86 -0.84
CA ILE A 113 -11.35 12.42 -1.12
C ILE A 113 -10.64 11.61 -0.04
N ALA A 114 -9.41 11.98 0.33
CA ALA A 114 -8.66 11.29 1.38
C ALA A 114 -9.40 11.29 2.73
N ARG A 115 -10.06 12.39 3.08
CA ARG A 115 -10.91 12.48 4.28
C ARG A 115 -12.15 11.60 4.17
N ALA A 116 -12.85 11.66 3.03
CA ALA A 116 -14.06 10.86 2.78
C ALA A 116 -13.79 9.36 2.84
N MET A 117 -12.69 8.91 2.24
CA MET A 117 -12.28 7.51 2.18
C MET A 117 -11.42 7.06 3.38
N HIS A 118 -11.20 7.93 4.37
CA HIS A 118 -10.37 7.64 5.55
C HIS A 118 -8.99 7.06 5.19
N THR A 119 -8.28 7.71 4.27
CA THR A 119 -6.99 7.27 3.76
C THR A 119 -5.95 8.39 3.68
N ASP A 120 -4.74 8.06 3.20
CA ASP A 120 -3.66 9.03 3.01
C ASP A 120 -3.81 9.76 1.66
N ILE A 121 -3.55 11.08 1.65
CA ILE A 121 -3.64 11.91 0.44
C ILE A 121 -2.68 11.45 -0.66
N ASN A 122 -1.50 10.93 -0.31
CA ASN A 122 -0.54 10.46 -1.31
C ASN A 122 -1.03 9.19 -2.00
N LEU A 123 -1.76 8.32 -1.27
CA LEU A 123 -2.39 7.14 -1.87
C LEU A 123 -3.50 7.52 -2.84
N VAL A 124 -4.31 8.53 -2.50
CA VAL A 124 -5.33 9.10 -3.40
C VAL A 124 -4.69 9.69 -4.65
N ALA A 125 -3.63 10.50 -4.48
CA ALA A 125 -2.91 11.09 -5.61
C ALA A 125 -2.31 10.03 -6.54
N LEU A 126 -1.75 8.96 -5.97
CA LEU A 126 -1.24 7.81 -6.73
C LEU A 126 -2.36 7.11 -7.51
N LYS A 127 -3.52 6.86 -6.86
CA LYS A 127 -4.68 6.25 -7.52
C LYS A 127 -5.18 7.09 -8.69
N ILE A 128 -5.30 8.41 -8.51
CA ILE A 128 -5.71 9.34 -9.56
C ILE A 128 -4.72 9.33 -10.71
N ALA A 129 -3.41 9.33 -10.43
CA ALA A 129 -2.36 9.24 -11.44
C ALA A 129 -2.48 7.94 -12.26
N HIS A 130 -2.69 6.81 -11.57
CA HIS A 130 -2.86 5.51 -12.21
C HIS A 130 -4.13 5.45 -13.08
N LEU A 131 -5.26 5.99 -12.61
CA LEU A 131 -6.47 6.10 -13.40
C LEU A 131 -6.26 6.97 -14.65
N ALA A 132 -5.52 8.07 -14.54
CA ALA A 132 -5.18 8.92 -15.69
C ALA A 132 -4.30 8.17 -16.72
N GLU A 133 -3.35 7.37 -16.28
CA GLU A 133 -2.49 6.55 -17.14
C GLU A 133 -3.28 5.44 -17.86
N THR A 134 -4.32 4.91 -17.21
CA THR A 134 -5.19 3.85 -17.79
C THR A 134 -6.33 4.37 -18.64
N GLY A 135 -6.34 5.66 -18.99
CA GLY A 135 -7.23 6.25 -19.99
C GLY A 135 -8.31 7.20 -19.47
N HIS A 136 -8.36 7.47 -18.17
CA HIS A 136 -9.26 8.47 -17.61
C HIS A 136 -8.67 9.88 -17.77
N LYS A 137 -9.50 10.85 -18.21
CA LYS A 137 -9.07 12.26 -18.40
C LYS A 137 -9.06 12.99 -17.05
N LEU A 138 -8.05 12.71 -16.22
CA LEU A 138 -7.89 13.30 -14.90
C LEU A 138 -6.67 14.21 -14.84
N ARG A 139 -6.73 15.25 -14.00
CA ARG A 139 -5.56 16.06 -13.69
C ARG A 139 -4.62 15.26 -12.78
N ARG A 140 -3.39 15.02 -13.23
CA ARG A 140 -2.35 14.41 -12.40
C ARG A 140 -2.06 15.26 -11.19
N MET A 141 -1.91 14.62 -10.04
CA MET A 141 -1.44 15.20 -8.81
C MET A 141 -0.09 14.59 -8.42
N GLU A 142 0.78 15.40 -7.83
CA GLU A 142 2.03 14.90 -7.28
C GLU A 142 1.79 14.15 -5.98
N TYR A 143 2.44 13.01 -5.81
CA TYR A 143 2.47 12.24 -4.58
C TYR A 143 3.91 12.14 -4.05
N ARG A 144 4.05 12.00 -2.75
CA ARG A 144 5.37 11.82 -2.13
C ARG A 144 5.84 10.39 -2.32
N SER A 145 7.00 10.21 -2.94
CA SER A 145 7.58 8.90 -3.18
C SER A 145 8.03 8.14 -1.91
N SER A 146 8.02 8.79 -0.76
CA SER A 146 8.51 8.25 0.51
C SER A 146 7.45 8.17 1.62
N PHE A 147 6.15 8.25 1.29
CA PHE A 147 5.10 8.34 2.33
C PHE A 147 4.92 7.07 3.16
N LEU A 148 5.39 5.92 2.68
CA LEU A 148 5.39 4.65 3.41
C LEU A 148 6.74 4.29 4.06
N LYS A 149 7.75 5.15 3.94
CA LYS A 149 9.03 4.98 4.65
C LYS A 149 8.92 5.28 6.13
#